data_1ec27104b6ab365c83a5f21f1ee5bcc7
#
_entry.id   1ec27104b6ab365c83a5f21f1ee5bcc7
#
_cell.length_a   1.000
_cell.length_b   1.000
_cell.length_c   1.000
_cell.angle_alpha   90.00
_cell.angle_beta   90.00
_cell.angle_gamma   90.00
#
_symmetry.space_group_name_H-M   'P 1'
#
loop_
_entity.id
_entity.type
_entity.pdbx_description
1 polymer ?
#
loop_
_entity_poly.entity_id
_entity_poly.type
_entity_poly.pdbx_seq_one_letter_code
_entity_poly.pdbx_strand_id
1 'polypeptide(L)'
;MSTFPTPNMALTTILVVADIERSVAWYRDVLGAELYREYGESSAVFSFTGAWLLLVTGGAPTPDKPDVEFAAPIDPTTVDHSFTIRVEDCRAAYGTLRERGAEFLTPPYDWGGEIRCFFRDPDDHLFEISQAG
;
A
#
# COMPACT_ATOMS: atom_id res chain seq x y z
N MET A 1 -25.39 21.47 14.98
CA MET A 1 -23.92 21.47 14.90
C MET A 1 -23.46 20.12 14.37
N SER A 2 -22.60 20.13 13.37
CA SER A 2 -22.13 18.89 12.79
C SER A 2 -20.95 18.34 13.59
N THR A 3 -20.81 17.02 13.55
CA THR A 3 -19.74 16.30 14.24
C THR A 3 -18.82 15.66 13.22
N PHE A 4 -17.52 15.75 13.45
CA PHE A 4 -16.52 15.11 12.63
C PHE A 4 -15.33 14.71 13.51
N PRO A 5 -14.89 13.46 13.49
CA PRO A 5 -15.39 12.34 12.70
C PRO A 5 -16.65 11.71 13.31
N THR A 6 -17.29 10.84 12.54
CA THR A 6 -18.41 10.04 13.02
C THR A 6 -18.05 8.55 12.89
N PRO A 7 -18.74 7.67 13.64
CA PRO A 7 -18.39 6.23 13.62
C PRO A 7 -18.54 5.55 12.26
N ASN A 8 -19.30 6.16 11.35
CA ASN A 8 -19.54 5.55 10.03
C ASN A 8 -18.52 5.94 8.98
N MET A 9 -17.57 6.79 9.34
CA MET A 9 -16.53 7.21 8.41
C MET A 9 -15.43 6.16 8.30
N ALA A 10 -14.82 6.06 7.12
CA ALA A 10 -13.70 5.19 6.88
C ALA A 10 -12.62 5.96 6.13
N LEU A 11 -11.37 5.68 6.46
CA LEU A 11 -10.25 6.27 5.75
C LEU A 11 -9.82 5.30 4.66
N THR A 12 -9.73 5.80 3.42
CA THR A 12 -9.22 5.01 2.30
C THR A 12 -7.96 5.69 1.79
N THR A 13 -6.91 4.90 1.59
CA THR A 13 -5.66 5.39 1.00
C THR A 13 -5.72 5.19 -0.49
N ILE A 14 -5.45 6.25 -1.25
CA ILE A 14 -5.35 6.19 -2.70
C ILE A 14 -3.89 5.94 -3.07
N LEU A 15 -3.66 4.91 -3.87
CA LEU A 15 -2.34 4.58 -4.39
C LEU A 15 -2.39 4.68 -5.90
N VAL A 16 -1.60 5.59 -6.46
CA VAL A 16 -1.54 5.76 -7.90
C VAL A 16 -0.60 4.74 -8.49
N VAL A 17 -1.09 4.01 -9.51
CA VAL A 17 -0.37 2.91 -10.15
C VAL A 17 -0.27 3.15 -11.65
N ALA A 18 0.78 2.63 -12.26
CA ALA A 18 0.98 2.79 -13.70
C ALA A 18 0.17 1.78 -14.51
N ASP A 19 -0.02 0.58 -13.98
CA ASP A 19 -0.68 -0.53 -14.68
C ASP A 19 -1.63 -1.22 -13.71
N ILE A 20 -2.93 -1.01 -13.90
CA ILE A 20 -3.93 -1.50 -12.95
C ILE A 20 -3.97 -3.04 -12.88
N GLU A 21 -3.83 -3.73 -14.01
CA GLU A 21 -3.84 -5.20 -13.99
C GLU A 21 -2.67 -5.78 -13.22
N ARG A 22 -1.48 -5.23 -13.44
CA ARG A 22 -0.28 -5.65 -12.72
C ARG A 22 -0.42 -5.42 -11.22
N SER A 23 -0.94 -4.26 -10.86
CA SER A 23 -1.09 -3.90 -9.44
C SER A 23 -2.19 -4.71 -8.76
N VAL A 24 -3.31 -4.95 -9.43
CA VAL A 24 -4.37 -5.80 -8.88
C VAL A 24 -3.82 -7.19 -8.57
N ALA A 25 -3.06 -7.77 -9.50
CA ALA A 25 -2.45 -9.07 -9.28
C ALA A 25 -1.49 -9.07 -8.10
N TRP A 26 -0.66 -8.03 -7.97
CA TRP A 26 0.30 -7.93 -6.88
C TRP A 26 -0.39 -7.77 -5.52
N TYR A 27 -1.36 -6.87 -5.43
CA TYR A 27 -2.05 -6.63 -4.16
C TYR A 27 -2.83 -7.84 -3.70
N ARG A 28 -3.43 -8.58 -4.64
CA ARG A 28 -4.16 -9.79 -4.33
C ARG A 28 -3.23 -10.95 -3.99
N ASP A 29 -2.22 -11.21 -4.84
CA ASP A 29 -1.44 -12.45 -4.78
C ASP A 29 -0.19 -12.33 -3.90
N VAL A 30 0.44 -11.16 -3.85
CA VAL A 30 1.64 -10.93 -3.05
C VAL A 30 1.28 -10.39 -1.67
N LEU A 31 0.61 -9.25 -1.61
CA LEU A 31 0.22 -8.63 -0.33
C LEU A 31 -0.84 -9.45 0.39
N GLY A 32 -1.71 -10.12 -0.35
CA GLY A 32 -2.80 -10.89 0.24
C GLY A 32 -4.01 -10.04 0.60
N ALA A 33 -4.15 -8.87 -0.03
CA ALA A 33 -5.32 -8.04 0.15
C ALA A 33 -6.52 -8.67 -0.57
N GLU A 34 -7.72 -8.37 -0.10
CA GLU A 34 -8.95 -8.89 -0.68
C GLU A 34 -9.53 -7.87 -1.64
N LEU A 35 -9.68 -8.25 -2.91
CA LEU A 35 -10.29 -7.40 -3.92
C LEU A 35 -11.78 -7.25 -3.62
N TYR A 36 -12.19 -6.03 -3.38
CA TYR A 36 -13.59 -5.73 -3.07
C TYR A 36 -14.38 -5.38 -4.34
N ARG A 37 -13.81 -4.52 -5.19
CA ARG A 37 -14.51 -4.07 -6.41
C ARG A 37 -13.54 -3.42 -7.39
N GLU A 38 -13.80 -3.62 -8.67
CA GLU A 38 -13.12 -2.91 -9.74
C GLU A 38 -14.09 -1.93 -10.39
N TYR A 39 -13.59 -0.76 -10.78
CA TYR A 39 -14.37 0.26 -11.47
C TYR A 39 -13.74 0.48 -12.85
N GLY A 40 -14.30 -0.20 -13.86
CA GLY A 40 -13.76 -0.15 -15.20
C GLY A 40 -12.34 -0.70 -15.22
N GLU A 41 -11.49 -0.06 -16.03
CA GLU A 41 -10.09 -0.48 -16.17
C GLU A 41 -9.12 0.49 -15.47
N SER A 42 -9.65 1.38 -14.64
CA SER A 42 -8.83 2.47 -14.07
C SER A 42 -8.72 2.45 -12.56
N SER A 43 -9.55 1.69 -11.85
CA SER A 43 -9.43 1.66 -10.40
C SER A 43 -9.90 0.34 -9.80
N ALA A 44 -9.40 0.05 -8.60
CA ALA A 44 -9.75 -1.16 -7.86
C ALA A 44 -9.68 -0.88 -6.37
N VAL A 45 -10.66 -1.38 -5.63
CA VAL A 45 -10.74 -1.23 -4.18
C VAL A 45 -10.40 -2.54 -3.51
N PHE A 46 -9.50 -2.48 -2.55
CA PHE A 46 -9.10 -3.64 -1.75
C PHE A 46 -9.38 -3.37 -0.27
N SER A 47 -9.72 -4.43 0.46
CA SER A 47 -9.65 -4.39 1.91
C SER A 47 -8.43 -5.18 2.37
N PHE A 48 -7.77 -4.66 3.40
CA PHE A 48 -6.59 -5.30 3.95
C PHE A 48 -6.54 -5.04 5.45
N THR A 49 -6.74 -6.11 6.22
CA THR A 49 -6.69 -6.06 7.68
C THR A 49 -7.48 -4.89 8.31
N GLY A 50 -8.67 -4.63 7.78
CA GLY A 50 -9.51 -3.54 8.27
C GLY A 50 -9.28 -2.19 7.64
N ALA A 51 -8.28 -2.07 6.78
CA ALA A 51 -7.99 -0.84 6.04
C ALA A 51 -8.50 -0.95 4.60
N TRP A 52 -8.68 0.20 3.97
CA TRP A 52 -9.13 0.27 2.58
C TRP A 52 -8.03 0.86 1.72
N LEU A 53 -7.78 0.23 0.59
CA LEU A 53 -6.81 0.70 -0.41
C LEU A 53 -7.55 0.90 -1.73
N LEU A 54 -7.36 2.06 -2.35
CA LEU A 54 -7.94 2.35 -3.66
C LEU A 54 -6.80 2.57 -4.65
N LEU A 55 -6.66 1.64 -5.57
CA LEU A 55 -5.68 1.78 -6.64
C LEU A 55 -6.30 2.55 -7.79
N VAL A 56 -5.61 3.57 -8.29
CA VAL A 56 -6.08 4.35 -9.43
C VAL A 56 -4.93 4.57 -10.41
N THR A 57 -5.26 4.62 -11.69
CA THR A 57 -4.27 5.07 -12.67
C THR A 57 -4.14 6.59 -12.57
N GLY A 58 -2.96 7.12 -12.93
CA GLY A 58 -2.71 8.54 -12.84
C GLY A 58 -3.57 9.36 -13.77
N GLY A 59 -3.57 10.66 -13.55
CA GLY A 59 -4.35 11.55 -14.39
C GLY A 59 -4.09 13.02 -14.12
N ALA A 60 -4.50 13.84 -15.10
CA ALA A 60 -4.38 15.28 -15.02
C ALA A 60 -5.28 15.86 -13.94
N PRO A 61 -5.09 17.14 -13.58
CA PRO A 61 -6.00 17.81 -12.67
C PRO A 61 -7.45 17.74 -13.14
N THR A 62 -8.36 17.74 -12.18
CA THR A 62 -9.80 17.69 -12.42
C THR A 62 -10.45 18.89 -11.77
N PRO A 63 -11.75 19.18 -12.06
CA PRO A 63 -12.43 20.33 -11.45
C PRO A 63 -12.46 20.32 -9.92
N ASP A 64 -12.41 19.13 -9.31
CA ASP A 64 -12.44 18.97 -7.85
C ASP A 64 -11.03 18.88 -7.22
N LYS A 65 -9.98 18.85 -8.04
CA LYS A 65 -8.61 18.98 -7.59
C LYS A 65 -7.80 19.74 -8.64
N PRO A 66 -8.13 21.04 -8.83
CA PRO A 66 -7.42 21.84 -9.82
C PRO A 66 -5.94 21.95 -9.47
N ASP A 67 -5.10 21.91 -10.49
CA ASP A 67 -3.64 21.99 -10.36
C ASP A 67 -2.99 20.79 -9.65
N VAL A 68 -3.74 19.74 -9.35
CA VAL A 68 -3.18 18.53 -8.74
C VAL A 68 -3.25 17.37 -9.71
N GLU A 69 -2.08 16.87 -10.08
CA GLU A 69 -1.95 15.70 -10.94
C GLU A 69 -1.72 14.46 -10.07
N PHE A 70 -2.36 13.35 -10.42
CA PHE A 70 -2.08 12.07 -9.79
C PHE A 70 -1.06 11.32 -10.66
N ALA A 71 0.04 10.91 -10.04
CA ALA A 71 1.09 10.15 -10.71
C ALA A 71 1.70 9.15 -9.74
N ALA A 72 2.16 8.01 -10.28
CA ALA A 72 2.91 7.05 -9.47
C ALA A 72 4.23 7.68 -9.00
N PRO A 73 4.84 7.13 -7.93
CA PRO A 73 6.12 7.67 -7.42
C PRO A 73 7.16 7.79 -8.52
N ILE A 74 7.86 8.93 -8.53
CA ILE A 74 8.87 9.23 -9.55
C ILE A 74 10.26 8.84 -9.05
N ASP A 75 10.57 9.18 -7.80
CA ASP A 75 11.87 8.92 -7.21
C ASP A 75 11.73 7.92 -6.05
N PRO A 76 12.14 6.66 -6.25
CA PRO A 76 11.98 5.65 -5.19
C PRO A 76 12.91 5.86 -3.99
N THR A 77 13.85 6.80 -4.08
CA THR A 77 14.76 7.08 -2.97
C THR A 77 14.26 8.20 -2.06
N THR A 78 13.17 8.88 -2.45
CA THR A 78 12.59 9.96 -1.67
C THR A 78 11.11 9.69 -1.48
N VAL A 79 10.71 9.31 -0.26
CA VAL A 79 9.31 9.02 0.06
C VAL A 79 8.84 9.94 1.16
N ASP A 80 7.62 10.45 1.00
CA ASP A 80 6.99 11.31 2.00
C ASP A 80 5.99 10.55 2.88
N HIS A 81 5.70 9.30 2.54
CA HIS A 81 4.85 8.44 3.36
C HIS A 81 5.14 6.98 3.03
N SER A 82 4.78 6.10 3.95
CA SER A 82 4.90 4.66 3.75
C SER A 82 3.85 3.96 4.60
N PHE A 83 3.78 2.64 4.48
CA PHE A 83 2.77 1.84 5.17
C PHE A 83 3.48 0.85 6.08
N THR A 84 3.06 0.78 7.34
CA THR A 84 3.59 -0.20 8.29
C THR A 84 2.53 -1.24 8.60
N ILE A 85 2.88 -2.50 8.38
CA ILE A 85 2.06 -3.63 8.76
C ILE A 85 2.69 -4.23 10.01
N ARG A 86 1.96 -4.20 11.13
CA ARG A 86 2.42 -4.83 12.36
C ARG A 86 2.19 -6.32 12.27
N VAL A 87 3.24 -7.10 12.53
CA VAL A 87 3.22 -8.55 12.45
C VAL A 87 3.75 -9.15 13.75
N GLU A 88 3.34 -10.38 14.05
CA GLU A 88 3.83 -11.08 15.24
C GLU A 88 5.26 -11.58 15.06
N ASP A 89 5.61 -12.01 13.86
CA ASP A 89 6.92 -12.59 13.54
C ASP A 89 7.39 -12.03 12.21
N CYS A 90 8.29 -11.06 12.28
CA CYS A 90 8.78 -10.36 11.10
C CYS A 90 9.56 -11.28 10.15
N ARG A 91 10.35 -12.19 10.69
CA ARG A 91 11.14 -13.11 9.86
C ARG A 91 10.26 -14.10 9.12
N ALA A 92 9.21 -14.59 9.79
CA ALA A 92 8.24 -15.47 9.14
C ALA A 92 7.46 -14.74 8.05
N ALA A 93 6.99 -13.53 8.34
CA ALA A 93 6.28 -12.71 7.35
C ALA A 93 7.16 -12.39 6.15
N TYR A 94 8.43 -12.07 6.39
CA TYR A 94 9.40 -11.82 5.34
C TYR A 94 9.53 -13.05 4.41
N GLY A 95 9.67 -14.24 4.99
CA GLY A 95 9.76 -15.47 4.21
C GLY A 95 8.52 -15.71 3.35
N THR A 96 7.35 -15.53 3.92
CA THR A 96 6.08 -15.71 3.22
C THR A 96 5.95 -14.73 2.05
N LEU A 97 6.21 -13.46 2.29
CA LEU A 97 6.09 -12.44 1.26
C LEU A 97 7.11 -12.64 0.14
N ARG A 98 8.34 -13.03 0.49
CA ARG A 98 9.35 -13.33 -0.51
C ARG A 98 8.96 -14.50 -1.40
N GLU A 99 8.40 -15.55 -0.85
CA GLU A 99 7.91 -16.68 -1.63
C GLU A 99 6.84 -16.25 -2.63
N ARG A 100 6.05 -15.25 -2.26
CA ARG A 100 5.01 -14.71 -3.15
C ARG A 100 5.55 -13.73 -4.18
N GLY A 101 6.82 -13.37 -4.09
CA GLY A 101 7.46 -12.49 -5.06
C GLY A 101 7.70 -11.06 -4.60
N ALA A 102 7.48 -10.74 -3.32
CA ALA A 102 7.76 -9.39 -2.81
C ALA A 102 9.26 -9.09 -2.87
N GLU A 103 9.60 -7.89 -3.29
CA GLU A 103 10.98 -7.43 -3.39
C GLU A 103 11.32 -6.57 -2.19
N PHE A 104 12.17 -7.09 -1.30
CA PHE A 104 12.59 -6.39 -0.10
C PHE A 104 13.90 -5.62 -0.33
N LEU A 105 14.01 -4.47 0.34
CA LEU A 105 15.23 -3.67 0.30
C LEU A 105 16.35 -4.38 1.04
N THR A 106 16.04 -4.99 2.18
CA THR A 106 16.97 -5.79 2.99
C THR A 106 16.22 -6.93 3.66
N PRO A 107 16.94 -7.94 4.18
CA PRO A 107 16.34 -8.87 5.14
C PRO A 107 15.91 -8.14 6.42
N PRO A 108 15.15 -8.79 7.30
CA PRO A 108 14.76 -8.17 8.56
C PRO A 108 15.97 -7.69 9.36
N TYR A 109 15.87 -6.49 9.89
CA TYR A 109 16.91 -5.87 10.70
C TYR A 109 16.42 -5.74 12.14
N ASP A 110 17.25 -6.20 13.06
CA ASP A 110 16.94 -6.18 14.48
C ASP A 110 17.53 -4.94 15.14
N TRP A 111 16.65 -4.03 15.57
CA TRP A 111 17.04 -2.77 16.22
C TRP A 111 17.12 -2.91 17.73
N GLY A 112 16.87 -4.11 18.27
CA GLY A 112 16.85 -4.36 19.72
C GLY A 112 15.45 -4.36 20.31
N GLY A 113 14.63 -3.38 19.98
CA GLY A 113 13.24 -3.31 20.43
C GLY A 113 12.24 -3.52 19.32
N GLU A 114 12.73 -3.65 18.10
CA GLU A 114 11.88 -3.79 16.91
C GLU A 114 12.67 -4.54 15.86
N ILE A 115 11.98 -5.45 15.15
CA ILE A 115 12.54 -6.14 13.99
C ILE A 115 11.69 -5.73 12.81
N ARG A 116 12.31 -5.17 11.75
CA ARG A 116 11.56 -4.64 10.62
C ARG A 116 12.33 -4.75 9.31
N CYS A 117 11.59 -4.71 8.21
CA CYS A 117 12.17 -4.59 6.87
C CYS A 117 11.14 -3.99 5.93
N PHE A 118 11.63 -3.45 4.82
CA PHE A 118 10.81 -2.72 3.86
C PHE A 118 10.77 -3.45 2.52
N PHE A 119 9.63 -3.35 1.84
CA PHE A 119 9.46 -3.89 0.50
C PHE A 119 8.65 -2.90 -0.34
N ARG A 120 8.65 -3.11 -1.65
CA ARG A 120 8.02 -2.21 -2.60
C ARG A 120 6.90 -2.91 -3.36
N ASP A 121 5.87 -2.14 -3.70
CA ASP A 121 4.88 -2.59 -4.66
C ASP A 121 5.42 -2.37 -6.09
N PRO A 122 4.67 -2.75 -7.15
CA PRO A 122 5.17 -2.61 -8.53
C PRO A 122 5.52 -1.19 -8.95
N ASP A 123 4.99 -0.18 -8.28
CA ASP A 123 5.22 1.24 -8.59
C ASP A 123 6.11 1.93 -7.57
N ASP A 124 6.80 1.16 -6.72
CA ASP A 124 7.71 1.68 -5.69
C ASP A 124 7.03 2.37 -4.52
N HIS A 125 5.74 2.11 -4.30
CA HIS A 125 5.13 2.45 -3.02
C HIS A 125 5.79 1.61 -1.94
N LEU A 126 6.16 2.24 -0.84
CA LEU A 126 6.97 1.60 0.19
C LEU A 126 6.10 1.04 1.33
N PHE A 127 6.32 -0.23 1.62
CA PHE A 127 5.67 -0.94 2.72
C PHE A 127 6.71 -1.42 3.71
N GLU A 128 6.32 -1.56 4.95
CA GLU A 128 7.16 -2.08 6.03
C GLU A 128 6.39 -3.17 6.76
N ILE A 129 7.06 -4.27 7.10
CA ILE A 129 6.55 -5.18 8.12
C ILE A 129 7.40 -4.96 9.36
N SER A 130 6.75 -4.90 10.51
CA SER A 130 7.42 -4.55 11.76
C SER A 130 6.86 -5.38 12.91
N GLN A 131 7.79 -5.97 13.66
CA GLN A 131 7.51 -6.72 14.88
C GLN A 131 8.02 -5.89 16.04
N ALA A 132 7.11 -5.38 16.86
CA ALA A 132 7.45 -4.61 18.04
C ALA A 132 7.62 -5.56 19.24
N GLY A 133 8.49 -5.22 20.09
CA GLY A 133 8.67 -6.03 21.28
C GLY A 133 10.04 -6.30 21.66
#